data_e6a8a55f42a74fe8b3c9e9f69d8303b3
#
_entry.id   e6a8a55f42a74fe8b3c9e9f69d8303b3
#
_cell.length_a   1.000
_cell.length_b   1.000
_cell.length_c   1.000
_cell.angle_alpha   90.00
_cell.angle_beta   90.00
_cell.angle_gamma   90.00
#
_symmetry.space_group_name_H-M   'P 1'
#
loop_
_entity.id
_entity.type
_entity.pdbx_description
1 polymer ?
#
loop_
_entity_poly.entity_id
_entity_poly.type
_entity_poly.pdbx_seq_one_letter_code
_entity_poly.pdbx_strand_id
1 'polypeptide(L)'
;DLSQYRCLWTLSIDGKQKDQGEITLPGVAPGESETIPLPASIAGKKASAKPTSDLRLTISFILKRDALWAKAGHEVAWEQFCIQEGAFLSSKLENRGRLKVREDEEHLSISGSGFSIQWEKNATGSLTSLTYHGKEILAHPADFPLQPITQAFRAPTDNDKSFGNWLAKDWSLHRMDNPRISLDFLKHEIREDGAVIVRVQTRNRYKEGMIVTKYLYTILSDGTIDLKTTFQPQGILPELPRLGIAFCLSSDYRTFIWQGRGPQDNYPDRKTSAAVGLWKGSVADQYVHYPRPQDSGNKEEVRRLMLTDR
;
A
#
# COMPACT_ATOMS: atom_id res chain seq x y z
N ASP A 1 -38.69 -9.22 -0.43
CA ASP A 1 -39.02 -9.21 0.99
C ASP A 1 -37.74 -9.39 1.82
N LEU A 2 -37.44 -8.42 2.67
CA LEU A 2 -36.26 -8.44 3.55
C LEU A 2 -36.39 -9.37 4.75
N SER A 3 -37.57 -9.95 4.99
CA SER A 3 -37.86 -10.82 6.16
C SER A 3 -36.99 -12.08 6.25
N GLN A 4 -36.45 -12.55 5.11
CA GLN A 4 -35.57 -13.73 5.04
C GLN A 4 -34.09 -13.40 5.41
N TYR A 5 -33.76 -12.15 5.64
CA TYR A 5 -32.38 -11.74 5.96
C TYR A 5 -32.29 -11.19 7.38
N ARG A 6 -31.11 -11.34 7.96
CA ARG A 6 -30.68 -10.59 9.12
C ARG A 6 -29.79 -9.45 8.63
N CYS A 7 -29.93 -8.28 9.22
CA CYS A 7 -29.06 -7.14 8.97
C CYS A 7 -28.08 -7.00 10.13
N LEU A 8 -26.83 -7.34 9.88
CA LEU A 8 -25.75 -7.22 10.85
C LEU A 8 -24.96 -5.95 10.59
N TRP A 9 -24.47 -5.34 11.66
CA TRP A 9 -23.50 -4.26 11.53
C TRP A 9 -22.23 -4.56 12.32
N THR A 10 -21.11 -4.11 11.80
CA THR A 10 -19.79 -4.22 12.44
C THR A 10 -19.10 -2.87 12.38
N LEU A 11 -18.59 -2.41 13.52
CA LEU A 11 -17.79 -1.21 13.63
C LEU A 11 -16.33 -1.59 13.83
N SER A 12 -15.45 -1.10 12.96
CA SER A 12 -14.01 -1.31 13.08
C SER A 12 -13.27 0.00 13.30
N ILE A 13 -12.19 -0.06 14.08
CA ILE A 13 -11.23 1.02 14.29
C ILE A 13 -9.86 0.52 13.87
N ASP A 14 -9.22 1.23 12.94
CA ASP A 14 -7.91 0.86 12.38
C ASP A 14 -7.88 -0.60 11.86
N GLY A 15 -8.97 -1.00 11.20
CA GLY A 15 -9.18 -2.34 10.65
C GLY A 15 -9.52 -3.44 11.67
N LYS A 16 -9.54 -3.15 12.96
CA LYS A 16 -9.90 -4.11 14.03
C LYS A 16 -11.36 -3.92 14.44
N GLN A 17 -12.12 -5.00 14.42
CA GLN A 17 -13.48 -4.99 14.92
C GLN A 17 -13.52 -4.55 16.40
N LYS A 18 -14.42 -3.61 16.71
CA LYS A 18 -14.58 -3.02 18.05
C LYS A 18 -15.97 -3.18 18.61
N ASP A 19 -16.96 -3.28 17.73
CA ASP A 19 -18.34 -3.43 18.12
C ASP A 19 -19.13 -4.10 16.98
N GLN A 20 -20.25 -4.72 17.31
CA GLN A 20 -21.14 -5.35 16.33
C GLN A 20 -22.55 -5.47 16.91
N GLY A 21 -23.52 -5.67 16.05
CA GLY A 21 -24.89 -5.93 16.46
C GLY A 21 -25.78 -6.27 15.28
N GLU A 22 -27.08 -6.32 15.56
CA GLU A 22 -28.11 -6.58 14.57
C GLU A 22 -29.09 -5.40 14.51
N ILE A 23 -29.50 -5.05 13.31
CA ILE A 23 -30.54 -4.06 13.04
C ILE A 23 -31.83 -4.83 12.73
N THR A 24 -32.89 -4.52 13.43
CA THR A 24 -34.23 -5.05 13.13
C THR A 24 -34.71 -4.42 11.83
N LEU A 25 -34.94 -5.26 10.82
CA LEU A 25 -35.46 -4.81 9.53
C LEU A 25 -36.96 -4.67 9.56
N PRO A 26 -37.53 -3.54 9.11
CA PRO A 26 -38.97 -3.42 8.88
C PRO A 26 -39.39 -4.28 7.68
N GLY A 27 -40.70 -4.50 7.57
CA GLY A 27 -41.31 -5.17 6.42
C GLY A 27 -41.36 -4.22 5.23
N VAL A 28 -40.32 -4.25 4.39
CA VAL A 28 -40.26 -3.43 3.17
C VAL A 28 -40.69 -4.28 1.98
N ALA A 29 -41.66 -3.81 1.20
CA ALA A 29 -42.11 -4.48 -0.01
C ALA A 29 -41.12 -4.34 -1.17
N PRO A 30 -41.12 -5.25 -2.15
CA PRO A 30 -40.28 -5.14 -3.32
C PRO A 30 -40.51 -3.80 -4.07
N GLY A 31 -39.40 -3.09 -4.35
CA GLY A 31 -39.42 -1.78 -4.99
C GLY A 31 -39.64 -0.59 -4.05
N GLU A 32 -39.91 -0.83 -2.77
CA GLU A 32 -40.02 0.22 -1.74
C GLU A 32 -38.70 0.43 -0.99
N SER A 33 -38.61 1.55 -0.29
CA SER A 33 -37.47 1.89 0.57
C SER A 33 -37.91 2.46 1.90
N GLU A 34 -37.14 2.19 2.96
CA GLU A 34 -37.40 2.74 4.28
C GLU A 34 -36.08 3.19 4.93
N THR A 35 -36.14 4.30 5.66
CA THR A 35 -34.98 4.82 6.40
C THR A 35 -34.99 4.29 7.83
N ILE A 36 -33.90 3.62 8.22
CA ILE A 36 -33.74 3.02 9.54
C ILE A 36 -32.67 3.79 10.31
N PRO A 37 -32.91 4.18 11.57
CA PRO A 37 -31.90 4.83 12.39
C PRO A 37 -30.76 3.87 12.72
N LEU A 38 -29.53 4.35 12.66
CA LEU A 38 -28.37 3.60 13.12
C LEU A 38 -28.38 3.48 14.66
N PRO A 39 -27.88 2.36 15.22
CA PRO A 39 -27.75 2.18 16.66
C PRO A 39 -26.96 3.31 17.34
N ALA A 40 -27.45 3.82 18.46
CA ALA A 40 -26.82 4.93 19.19
C ALA A 40 -25.38 4.61 19.66
N SER A 41 -25.04 3.33 19.85
CA SER A 41 -23.70 2.87 20.19
C SER A 41 -22.64 3.28 19.14
N ILE A 42 -23.01 3.38 17.85
CA ILE A 42 -22.12 3.82 16.77
C ILE A 42 -21.74 5.29 16.94
N ALA A 43 -22.70 6.15 17.27
CA ALA A 43 -22.44 7.58 17.51
C ALA A 43 -21.50 7.79 18.71
N GLY A 44 -21.71 7.04 19.81
CA GLY A 44 -20.84 7.09 20.98
C GLY A 44 -19.38 6.68 20.68
N LYS A 45 -19.17 5.68 19.84
CA LYS A 45 -17.83 5.23 19.43
C LYS A 45 -17.13 6.26 18.56
N LYS A 46 -17.84 6.94 17.65
CA LYS A 46 -17.29 8.06 16.88
C LYS A 46 -16.79 9.18 17.79
N ALA A 47 -17.57 9.55 18.81
CA ALA A 47 -17.19 10.59 19.75
C ALA A 47 -15.94 10.24 20.59
N SER A 48 -15.67 8.94 20.81
CA SER A 48 -14.53 8.46 21.59
C SER A 48 -13.31 8.05 20.75
N ALA A 49 -13.44 7.99 19.44
CA ALA A 49 -12.33 7.63 18.54
C ALA A 49 -11.30 8.77 18.46
N LYS A 50 -10.03 8.39 18.40
CA LYS A 50 -8.97 9.40 18.17
C LYS A 50 -9.16 10.02 16.79
N PRO A 51 -8.90 11.33 16.60
CA PRO A 51 -9.01 11.99 15.29
C PRO A 51 -8.18 11.33 14.17
N THR A 52 -7.12 10.60 14.55
CA THR A 52 -6.21 9.91 13.63
C THR A 52 -6.63 8.48 13.31
N SER A 53 -7.68 7.94 13.96
CA SER A 53 -8.12 6.56 13.72
C SER A 53 -9.06 6.47 12.51
N ASP A 54 -8.90 5.41 11.74
CA ASP A 54 -9.83 5.03 10.65
C ASP A 54 -11.02 4.28 11.27
N LEU A 55 -12.23 4.85 11.12
CA LEU A 55 -13.46 4.30 11.66
C LEU A 55 -14.39 3.89 10.52
N ARG A 56 -14.71 2.60 10.41
CA ARG A 56 -15.55 2.02 9.36
C ARG A 56 -16.76 1.29 9.96
N LEU A 57 -17.90 1.52 9.33
CA LEU A 57 -19.13 0.78 9.60
C LEU A 57 -19.40 -0.15 8.41
N THR A 58 -19.49 -1.44 8.66
CA THR A 58 -19.91 -2.43 7.66
C THR A 58 -21.32 -2.90 8.00
N ILE A 59 -22.20 -2.91 7.04
CA ILE A 59 -23.56 -3.45 7.13
C ILE A 59 -23.63 -4.65 6.22
N SER A 60 -24.09 -5.79 6.74
CA SER A 60 -24.19 -7.06 6.02
C SER A 60 -25.59 -7.64 6.11
N PHE A 61 -26.09 -8.17 5.00
CA PHE A 61 -27.33 -8.95 4.94
C PHE A 61 -27.00 -10.43 4.78
N ILE A 62 -27.44 -11.24 5.75
CA ILE A 62 -27.18 -12.68 5.75
C ILE A 62 -28.48 -13.48 5.74
N LEU A 63 -28.45 -14.67 5.13
CA LEU A 63 -29.60 -15.58 5.13
C LEU A 63 -29.96 -16.04 6.55
N LYS A 64 -31.24 -15.96 6.93
CA LYS A 64 -31.76 -16.51 8.19
C LYS A 64 -31.85 -18.03 8.17
N ARG A 65 -32.12 -18.63 7.02
CA ARG A 65 -32.40 -20.05 6.83
C ARG A 65 -31.68 -20.57 5.60
N ASP A 66 -31.55 -21.90 5.52
CA ASP A 66 -31.05 -22.56 4.31
C ASP A 66 -31.93 -22.21 3.10
N ALA A 67 -31.27 -21.91 2.00
CA ALA A 67 -31.87 -21.77 0.67
C ALA A 67 -31.32 -22.89 -0.26
N LEU A 68 -31.92 -23.07 -1.43
CA LEU A 68 -31.46 -24.07 -2.40
C LEU A 68 -30.00 -23.86 -2.85
N TRP A 69 -29.54 -22.61 -2.85
CA TRP A 69 -28.23 -22.18 -3.37
C TRP A 69 -27.19 -21.83 -2.28
N ALA A 70 -27.62 -21.64 -1.01
CA ALA A 70 -26.69 -21.30 0.08
C ALA A 70 -27.27 -21.69 1.45
N LYS A 71 -26.39 -21.87 2.42
CA LYS A 71 -26.74 -22.15 3.81
C LYS A 71 -27.10 -20.89 4.60
N ALA A 72 -27.84 -21.06 5.70
CA ALA A 72 -28.06 -19.99 6.68
C ALA A 72 -26.73 -19.36 7.11
N GLY A 73 -26.71 -18.05 7.27
CA GLY A 73 -25.50 -17.28 7.56
C GLY A 73 -24.70 -16.84 6.32
N HIS A 74 -25.08 -17.30 5.12
CA HIS A 74 -24.45 -16.81 3.89
C HIS A 74 -24.72 -15.32 3.71
N GLU A 75 -23.66 -14.51 3.49
CA GLU A 75 -23.74 -13.08 3.21
C GLU A 75 -24.17 -12.87 1.76
N VAL A 76 -25.31 -12.20 1.58
CA VAL A 76 -25.89 -11.96 0.25
C VAL A 76 -25.59 -10.55 -0.27
N ALA A 77 -25.35 -9.61 0.64
CA ALA A 77 -24.98 -8.25 0.32
C ALA A 77 -24.28 -7.60 1.51
N TRP A 78 -23.37 -6.70 1.24
CA TRP A 78 -22.73 -5.86 2.24
C TRP A 78 -22.35 -4.51 1.66
N GLU A 79 -22.20 -3.52 2.55
CA GLU A 79 -21.64 -2.20 2.20
C GLU A 79 -20.81 -1.69 3.37
N GLN A 80 -19.74 -0.96 3.08
CA GLN A 80 -18.87 -0.37 4.08
C GLN A 80 -18.81 1.15 3.96
N PHE A 81 -19.12 1.82 5.05
CA PHE A 81 -19.13 3.27 5.15
C PHE A 81 -17.93 3.78 5.93
N CYS A 82 -17.24 4.79 5.39
CA CYS A 82 -16.23 5.54 6.11
C CYS A 82 -16.90 6.55 7.04
N ILE A 83 -16.86 6.30 8.34
CA ILE A 83 -17.39 7.23 9.36
C ILE A 83 -16.36 8.31 9.70
N GLN A 84 -15.10 7.92 9.72
CA GLN A 84 -13.96 8.80 9.93
C GLN A 84 -12.74 8.23 9.21
N GLU A 85 -12.15 9.02 8.35
CA GLU A 85 -10.88 8.64 7.73
C GLU A 85 -9.72 8.89 8.69
N GLY A 86 -8.91 7.87 8.91
CA GLY A 86 -7.71 8.00 9.73
C GLY A 86 -6.69 8.91 9.07
N ALA A 87 -6.22 9.91 9.79
CA ALA A 87 -5.11 10.72 9.29
C ALA A 87 -3.84 9.86 9.27
N PHE A 88 -3.09 9.93 8.16
CA PHE A 88 -1.70 9.48 8.19
C PHE A 88 -0.98 10.30 9.26
N LEU A 89 -0.49 9.62 10.30
CA LEU A 89 0.32 10.28 11.31
C LEU A 89 1.59 10.80 10.63
N SER A 90 1.58 12.05 10.25
CA SER A 90 2.79 12.85 10.24
C SER A 90 3.19 13.06 11.71
N SER A 91 3.71 12.01 12.35
CA SER A 91 4.36 12.19 13.64
C SER A 91 5.45 13.23 13.41
N LYS A 92 5.53 14.25 14.29
CA LYS A 92 6.71 15.07 14.33
C LYS A 92 7.88 14.10 14.48
N LEU A 93 8.70 14.02 13.44
CA LEU A 93 9.87 13.16 13.41
C LEU A 93 10.92 13.80 14.33
N GLU A 94 10.85 13.50 15.62
CA GLU A 94 11.79 13.96 16.62
C GLU A 94 12.89 12.91 16.77
N ASN A 95 14.11 13.32 16.55
CA ASN A 95 15.27 12.47 16.80
C ASN A 95 15.73 12.63 18.26
N ARG A 96 16.08 11.52 18.91
CA ARG A 96 16.49 11.52 20.33
C ARG A 96 17.90 10.97 20.55
N GLY A 97 18.68 10.79 19.49
CA GLY A 97 20.01 10.22 19.57
C GLY A 97 20.92 10.70 18.45
N ARG A 98 22.12 10.17 18.39
CA ARG A 98 23.10 10.49 17.36
C ARG A 98 23.26 9.33 16.39
N LEU A 99 23.35 9.66 15.11
CA LEU A 99 23.69 8.75 14.04
C LEU A 99 25.17 8.89 13.69
N LYS A 100 25.78 7.78 13.27
CA LYS A 100 27.12 7.78 12.67
C LYS A 100 26.97 7.86 11.16
N VAL A 101 27.61 8.84 10.55
CA VAL A 101 27.67 9.00 9.09
C VAL A 101 29.09 8.69 8.66
N ARG A 102 29.24 7.87 7.63
CA ARG A 102 30.50 7.59 6.92
C ARG A 102 30.26 7.79 5.44
N GLU A 103 31.10 8.55 4.83
CA GLU A 103 31.07 8.80 3.40
C GLU A 103 32.48 8.69 2.80
N ASP A 104 32.57 7.97 1.70
CA ASP A 104 33.78 7.91 0.87
C ASP A 104 33.40 8.18 -0.60
N GLU A 105 34.28 7.87 -1.55
CA GLU A 105 34.05 8.09 -2.97
C GLU A 105 32.93 7.21 -3.54
N GLU A 106 32.77 6.00 -3.00
CA GLU A 106 31.86 4.98 -3.54
C GLU A 106 30.56 4.85 -2.76
N HIS A 107 30.58 5.15 -1.44
CA HIS A 107 29.46 4.86 -0.55
C HIS A 107 29.11 6.00 0.40
N LEU A 108 27.83 6.06 0.77
CA LEU A 108 27.31 6.77 1.92
C LEU A 108 26.67 5.76 2.87
N SER A 109 27.13 5.70 4.11
CA SER A 109 26.58 4.81 5.14
C SER A 109 26.13 5.60 6.37
N ILE A 110 24.95 5.26 6.89
CA ILE A 110 24.38 5.86 8.10
C ILE A 110 24.01 4.72 9.04
N SER A 111 24.43 4.81 10.30
CA SER A 111 24.14 3.79 11.29
C SER A 111 23.71 4.36 12.63
N GLY A 112 22.80 3.66 13.29
CA GLY A 112 22.33 3.93 14.64
C GLY A 112 22.39 2.68 15.51
N SER A 113 21.65 2.69 16.63
CA SER A 113 21.56 1.54 17.51
C SER A 113 20.76 0.41 16.85
N GLY A 114 21.45 -0.65 16.42
CA GLY A 114 20.82 -1.86 15.87
C GLY A 114 20.39 -1.75 14.39
N PHE A 115 20.79 -0.71 13.68
CA PHE A 115 20.51 -0.62 12.24
C PHE A 115 21.64 0.05 11.47
N SER A 116 21.71 -0.22 10.16
CA SER A 116 22.52 0.55 9.21
C SER A 116 21.84 0.59 7.84
N ILE A 117 22.12 1.67 7.12
CA ILE A 117 21.63 1.90 5.75
C ILE A 117 22.79 2.41 4.90
N GLN A 118 22.90 1.91 3.67
CA GLN A 118 24.01 2.23 2.77
C GLN A 118 23.54 2.47 1.34
N TRP A 119 24.08 3.49 0.72
CA TRP A 119 23.91 3.82 -0.69
C TRP A 119 25.23 3.71 -1.43
N GLU A 120 25.18 3.27 -2.68
CA GLU A 120 26.24 3.52 -3.67
C GLU A 120 26.14 4.92 -4.22
N LYS A 121 27.28 5.59 -4.39
CA LYS A 121 27.42 6.90 -5.04
C LYS A 121 27.76 6.80 -6.53
N ASN A 122 27.60 5.61 -7.09
CA ASN A 122 27.81 5.32 -8.51
C ASN A 122 26.75 5.98 -9.42
N ALA A 123 26.69 5.54 -10.67
CA ALA A 123 25.79 6.06 -11.71
C ALA A 123 24.29 5.98 -11.37
N THR A 124 23.86 5.21 -10.37
CA THR A 124 22.44 4.98 -10.06
C THR A 124 22.00 5.51 -8.70
N GLY A 125 22.91 5.65 -7.72
CA GLY A 125 22.57 6.07 -6.35
C GLY A 125 21.70 5.07 -5.60
N SER A 126 21.89 3.78 -5.90
CA SER A 126 21.08 2.71 -5.32
C SER A 126 21.32 2.52 -3.84
N LEU A 127 20.26 2.19 -3.10
CA LEU A 127 20.31 1.69 -1.74
C LEU A 127 20.79 0.24 -1.79
N THR A 128 21.97 -0.04 -1.24
CA THR A 128 22.64 -1.35 -1.37
C THR A 128 22.50 -2.23 -0.13
N SER A 129 22.22 -1.63 1.03
CA SER A 129 21.99 -2.38 2.27
C SER A 129 21.06 -1.63 3.20
N LEU A 130 20.20 -2.37 3.86
CA LEU A 130 19.39 -1.93 4.98
C LEU A 130 19.35 -3.06 6.00
N THR A 131 20.06 -2.91 7.11
CA THR A 131 20.12 -3.94 8.15
C THR A 131 19.42 -3.50 9.43
N TYR A 132 18.72 -4.43 10.08
CA TYR A 132 18.21 -4.27 11.44
C TYR A 132 18.66 -5.45 12.29
N HIS A 133 19.27 -5.15 13.44
CA HIS A 133 19.86 -6.15 14.37
C HIS A 133 20.72 -7.20 13.65
N GLY A 134 21.54 -6.73 12.70
CA GLY A 134 22.45 -7.57 11.92
C GLY A 134 21.79 -8.39 10.80
N LYS A 135 20.48 -8.28 10.59
CA LYS A 135 19.76 -8.96 9.52
C LYS A 135 19.54 -8.01 8.34
N GLU A 136 19.96 -8.41 7.13
CA GLU A 136 19.69 -7.67 5.90
C GLU A 136 18.21 -7.75 5.55
N ILE A 137 17.62 -6.61 5.25
CA ILE A 137 16.20 -6.48 4.90
C ILE A 137 16.00 -6.56 3.39
N LEU A 138 16.93 -5.99 2.62
CA LEU A 138 16.84 -5.93 1.17
C LEU A 138 17.28 -7.25 0.53
N ALA A 139 16.80 -7.49 -0.66
CA ALA A 139 17.31 -8.50 -1.58
C ALA A 139 17.64 -7.84 -2.92
N HIS A 140 18.71 -8.31 -3.60
CA HIS A 140 19.15 -7.77 -4.87
C HIS A 140 19.19 -8.88 -5.93
N PRO A 141 18.02 -9.41 -6.36
CA PRO A 141 17.99 -10.37 -7.45
C PRO A 141 18.42 -9.73 -8.77
N ALA A 142 18.91 -10.53 -9.70
CA ALA A 142 19.49 -10.04 -10.97
C ALA A 142 18.52 -9.19 -11.80
N ASP A 143 17.23 -9.47 -11.73
CA ASP A 143 16.16 -8.74 -12.40
C ASP A 143 15.65 -7.51 -11.59
N PHE A 144 16.14 -7.32 -10.36
CA PHE A 144 15.81 -6.19 -9.51
C PHE A 144 17.06 -5.69 -8.74
N PRO A 145 18.13 -5.28 -9.43
CA PRO A 145 19.42 -4.97 -8.80
C PRO A 145 19.42 -3.61 -8.08
N LEU A 146 18.53 -2.70 -8.44
CA LEU A 146 18.50 -1.31 -7.96
C LEU A 146 17.35 -1.10 -6.99
N GLN A 147 17.57 -0.28 -5.93
CA GLN A 147 16.54 0.02 -4.93
C GLN A 147 16.69 1.41 -4.31
N PRO A 148 15.58 2.11 -4.04
CA PRO A 148 14.26 1.83 -4.63
C PRO A 148 14.26 2.09 -6.14
N ILE A 149 13.46 1.34 -6.88
CA ILE A 149 13.22 1.61 -8.30
C ILE A 149 11.96 2.45 -8.49
N THR A 150 12.00 3.42 -9.40
CA THR A 150 10.80 4.13 -9.84
C THR A 150 9.90 3.18 -10.61
N GLN A 151 8.71 2.94 -10.09
CA GLN A 151 7.75 2.02 -10.66
C GLN A 151 6.71 2.80 -11.47
N ALA A 152 6.86 2.79 -12.79
CA ALA A 152 5.93 3.45 -13.73
C ALA A 152 5.34 2.45 -14.75
N PHE A 153 5.52 1.16 -14.50
CA PHE A 153 5.08 0.06 -15.36
C PHE A 153 4.55 -1.10 -14.51
N ARG A 154 3.63 -1.87 -15.06
CA ARG A 154 3.20 -3.18 -14.57
C ARG A 154 2.96 -4.13 -15.74
N ALA A 155 2.89 -5.43 -15.47
CA ALA A 155 2.47 -6.39 -16.47
C ALA A 155 1.05 -6.03 -16.96
N PRO A 156 0.82 -5.89 -18.27
CA PRO A 156 -0.49 -5.50 -18.80
C PRO A 156 -1.57 -6.52 -18.43
N THR A 157 -2.71 -6.02 -17.98
CA THR A 157 -3.92 -6.82 -17.76
C THR A 157 -4.66 -7.06 -19.08
N ASP A 158 -5.67 -7.92 -19.08
CA ASP A 158 -6.51 -8.13 -20.26
C ASP A 158 -7.22 -6.85 -20.70
N ASN A 159 -7.60 -5.96 -19.77
CA ASN A 159 -8.20 -4.66 -20.08
C ASN A 159 -7.22 -3.72 -20.80
N ASP A 160 -5.92 -3.82 -20.53
CA ASP A 160 -4.89 -3.01 -21.17
C ASP A 160 -4.57 -3.48 -22.60
N LYS A 161 -4.93 -4.74 -22.94
CA LYS A 161 -4.60 -5.41 -24.21
C LYS A 161 -5.77 -5.50 -25.19
N SER A 162 -7.03 -5.33 -24.73
CA SER A 162 -8.23 -5.64 -25.50
C SER A 162 -9.29 -4.53 -25.44
N PHE A 163 -10.44 -4.76 -26.10
CA PHE A 163 -11.60 -3.86 -26.14
C PHE A 163 -11.31 -2.45 -26.71
N GLY A 164 -10.41 -2.35 -27.68
CA GLY A 164 -10.02 -1.07 -28.28
C GLY A 164 -9.05 -0.26 -27.41
N ASN A 165 -8.64 -0.77 -26.27
CA ASN A 165 -7.62 -0.15 -25.41
C ASN A 165 -6.22 -0.62 -25.84
N TRP A 166 -5.38 0.32 -26.24
CA TRP A 166 -4.03 0.06 -26.76
C TRP A 166 -2.92 0.46 -25.77
N LEU A 167 -3.25 0.65 -24.49
CA LEU A 167 -2.30 1.09 -23.48
C LEU A 167 -1.05 0.20 -23.41
N ALA A 168 -1.23 -1.13 -23.42
CA ALA A 168 -0.12 -2.08 -23.43
C ALA A 168 0.84 -1.89 -24.61
N LYS A 169 0.30 -1.55 -25.80
CA LYS A 169 1.11 -1.25 -26.98
C LYS A 169 1.88 0.05 -26.80
N ASP A 170 1.25 1.09 -26.27
CA ASP A 170 1.90 2.37 -26.05
C ASP A 170 3.02 2.24 -25.00
N TRP A 171 2.80 1.48 -23.93
CA TRP A 171 3.85 1.20 -22.94
C TRP A 171 5.04 0.49 -23.56
N SER A 172 4.81 -0.48 -24.44
CA SER A 172 5.87 -1.18 -25.17
C SER A 172 6.59 -0.26 -26.13
N LEU A 173 5.88 0.57 -26.90
CA LEU A 173 6.47 1.54 -27.82
C LEU A 173 7.39 2.55 -27.13
N HIS A 174 7.01 2.99 -25.93
CA HIS A 174 7.78 3.91 -25.11
C HIS A 174 8.82 3.22 -24.22
N ARG A 175 8.88 1.87 -24.21
CA ARG A 175 9.78 1.06 -23.39
C ARG A 175 9.67 1.34 -21.92
N MET A 176 8.42 1.42 -21.42
CA MET A 176 8.14 1.73 -20.02
C MET A 176 8.62 0.65 -19.06
N ASP A 177 8.84 -0.56 -19.54
CA ASP A 177 9.35 -1.72 -18.82
C ASP A 177 10.87 -1.66 -18.55
N ASN A 178 11.62 -0.82 -19.27
CA ASN A 178 13.08 -0.83 -19.21
C ASN A 178 13.68 0.58 -19.32
N PRO A 179 13.51 1.45 -18.31
CA PRO A 179 14.11 2.77 -18.31
C PRO A 179 15.64 2.72 -18.14
N ARG A 180 16.35 3.68 -18.73
CA ARG A 180 17.76 3.97 -18.38
C ARG A 180 17.78 4.87 -17.15
N ILE A 181 18.35 4.36 -16.06
CA ILE A 181 18.43 5.07 -14.78
C ILE A 181 19.81 5.73 -14.67
N SER A 182 19.82 7.00 -14.26
CA SER A 182 21.05 7.73 -13.95
C SER A 182 20.88 8.59 -12.71
N LEU A 183 21.93 8.66 -11.89
CA LEU A 183 22.00 9.55 -10.73
C LEU A 183 22.32 10.98 -11.18
N ASP A 184 21.57 11.96 -10.65
CA ASP A 184 21.93 13.38 -10.76
C ASP A 184 22.79 13.79 -9.57
N PHE A 185 22.34 13.45 -8.38
CA PHE A 185 23.10 13.67 -7.14
C PHE A 185 22.59 12.78 -6.00
N LEU A 186 23.51 12.52 -5.07
CA LEU A 186 23.25 11.99 -3.74
C LEU A 186 23.97 12.91 -2.76
N LYS A 187 23.22 13.50 -1.80
CA LYS A 187 23.73 14.45 -0.81
C LYS A 187 23.10 14.16 0.54
N HIS A 188 23.86 14.43 1.60
CA HIS A 188 23.34 14.34 2.96
C HIS A 188 23.59 15.62 3.77
N GLU A 189 22.81 15.79 4.82
CA GLU A 189 23.00 16.81 5.84
C GLU A 189 22.57 16.27 7.21
N ILE A 190 23.19 16.77 8.27
CA ILE A 190 22.81 16.43 9.64
C ILE A 190 21.97 17.57 10.19
N ARG A 191 20.76 17.26 10.61
CA ARG A 191 19.82 18.20 11.21
C ARG A 191 20.28 18.55 12.64
N GLU A 192 19.86 19.68 13.20
CA GLU A 192 20.25 20.15 14.55
C GLU A 192 19.93 19.14 15.65
N ASP A 193 18.83 18.39 15.53
CA ASP A 193 18.46 17.32 16.47
C ASP A 193 19.21 16.00 16.25
N GLY A 194 20.16 15.95 15.30
CA GLY A 194 20.99 14.80 15.00
C GLY A 194 20.36 13.79 14.03
N ALA A 195 19.16 14.02 13.50
CA ALA A 195 18.61 13.25 12.39
C ALA A 195 19.43 13.48 11.11
N VAL A 196 19.51 12.49 10.25
CA VAL A 196 20.21 12.62 8.97
C VAL A 196 19.21 12.70 7.83
N ILE A 197 19.36 13.72 7.00
CA ILE A 197 18.59 13.89 5.77
C ILE A 197 19.45 13.43 4.60
N VAL A 198 18.93 12.52 3.79
CA VAL A 198 19.57 12.13 2.51
C VAL A 198 18.66 12.50 1.36
N ARG A 199 19.24 13.21 0.38
CA ARG A 199 18.55 13.57 -0.85
C ARG A 199 19.19 12.86 -2.02
N VAL A 200 18.40 12.09 -2.74
CA VAL A 200 18.80 11.41 -3.98
C VAL A 200 17.91 11.89 -5.10
N GLN A 201 18.48 12.22 -6.23
CA GLN A 201 17.73 12.50 -7.45
C GLN A 201 18.22 11.62 -8.58
N THR A 202 17.28 10.95 -9.23
CA THR A 202 17.54 10.07 -10.37
C THR A 202 16.71 10.50 -11.58
N ARG A 203 17.19 10.15 -12.77
CA ARG A 203 16.45 10.25 -14.03
C ARG A 203 16.18 8.87 -14.57
N ASN A 204 14.92 8.57 -14.75
CA ASN A 204 14.45 7.34 -15.38
C ASN A 204 14.03 7.70 -16.81
N ARG A 205 14.93 7.45 -17.79
CA ARG A 205 14.71 7.80 -19.20
C ARG A 205 14.08 6.65 -19.95
N TYR A 206 12.98 6.97 -20.59
CA TYR A 206 12.25 6.13 -21.55
C TYR A 206 12.60 6.55 -22.99
N LYS A 207 11.87 6.06 -23.98
CA LYS A 207 12.18 6.35 -25.39
C LYS A 207 12.05 7.85 -25.73
N GLU A 208 10.97 8.52 -25.31
CA GLU A 208 10.65 9.90 -25.71
C GLU A 208 10.38 10.83 -24.52
N GLY A 209 10.47 10.28 -23.30
CA GLY A 209 10.26 11.02 -22.07
C GLY A 209 11.11 10.50 -20.93
N MET A 210 10.97 11.13 -19.78
CA MET A 210 11.63 10.70 -18.55
C MET A 210 10.79 11.03 -17.33
N ILE A 211 11.08 10.34 -16.23
CA ILE A 211 10.58 10.68 -14.89
C ILE A 211 11.80 11.03 -14.03
N VAL A 212 11.88 12.28 -13.60
CA VAL A 212 12.83 12.68 -12.55
C VAL A 212 12.24 12.31 -11.22
N THR A 213 12.93 11.45 -10.48
CA THR A 213 12.48 11.00 -9.16
C THR A 213 13.39 11.59 -8.09
N LYS A 214 12.77 12.26 -7.11
CA LYS A 214 13.46 12.83 -5.94
C LYS A 214 13.06 12.05 -4.71
N TYR A 215 14.05 11.50 -4.02
CA TYR A 215 13.90 10.80 -2.74
C TYR A 215 14.44 11.69 -1.63
N LEU A 216 13.63 11.91 -0.63
CA LEU A 216 14.01 12.59 0.60
C LEU A 216 13.87 11.61 1.76
N TYR A 217 14.99 11.09 2.24
CA TYR A 217 15.03 10.24 3.43
C TYR A 217 15.29 11.10 4.66
N THR A 218 14.49 10.91 5.70
CA THR A 218 14.77 11.42 7.05
C THR A 218 15.02 10.22 7.94
N ILE A 219 16.24 10.07 8.43
CA ILE A 219 16.69 8.90 9.19
C ILE A 219 16.84 9.31 10.64
N LEU A 220 16.15 8.58 11.53
CA LEU A 220 16.18 8.81 12.97
C LEU A 220 17.02 7.76 13.67
N SER A 221 17.51 8.11 14.86
CA SER A 221 18.39 7.27 15.66
C SER A 221 17.78 5.96 16.17
N ASP A 222 16.45 5.86 16.17
CA ASP A 222 15.69 4.64 16.50
C ASP A 222 15.52 3.67 15.31
N GLY A 223 16.06 4.01 14.13
CA GLY A 223 15.94 3.24 12.92
C GLY A 223 14.72 3.57 12.07
N THR A 224 13.90 4.54 12.48
CA THR A 224 12.81 5.05 11.66
C THR A 224 13.37 5.76 10.44
N ILE A 225 12.86 5.42 9.26
CA ILE A 225 13.18 6.06 7.99
C ILE A 225 11.88 6.61 7.40
N ASP A 226 11.77 7.93 7.34
CA ASP A 226 10.70 8.60 6.59
C ASP A 226 11.19 8.84 5.17
N LEU A 227 10.46 8.34 4.18
CA LEU A 227 10.79 8.49 2.77
C LEU A 227 9.69 9.24 2.04
N LYS A 228 10.00 10.46 1.65
CA LYS A 228 9.16 11.26 0.75
C LYS A 228 9.69 11.18 -0.67
N THR A 229 8.85 10.72 -1.60
CA THR A 229 9.20 10.62 -3.01
C THR A 229 8.38 11.61 -3.83
N THR A 230 9.04 12.30 -4.76
CA THR A 230 8.40 13.22 -5.70
C THR A 230 8.77 12.82 -7.12
N PHE A 231 7.77 12.69 -7.97
CA PHE A 231 7.92 12.35 -9.38
C PHE A 231 7.65 13.58 -10.24
N GLN A 232 8.51 13.81 -11.24
CA GLN A 232 8.40 14.91 -12.19
C GLN A 232 8.48 14.32 -13.61
N PRO A 233 7.35 13.97 -14.24
CA PRO A 233 7.32 13.55 -15.64
C PRO A 233 7.75 14.68 -16.57
N GLN A 234 8.52 14.36 -17.62
CA GLN A 234 9.01 15.30 -18.62
C GLN A 234 9.05 14.64 -20.00
N GLY A 235 8.83 15.42 -21.06
CA GLY A 235 8.76 14.92 -22.42
C GLY A 235 7.47 14.16 -22.72
N ILE A 236 7.52 13.22 -23.66
CA ILE A 236 6.34 12.45 -24.08
C ILE A 236 6.34 11.12 -23.34
N LEU A 237 5.31 10.91 -22.52
CA LEU A 237 5.05 9.66 -21.83
C LEU A 237 3.62 9.21 -22.14
N PRO A 238 3.38 7.89 -22.24
CA PRO A 238 2.03 7.36 -22.35
C PRO A 238 1.28 7.53 -21.03
N GLU A 239 0.00 7.24 -21.01
CA GLU A 239 -0.76 7.09 -19.76
C GLU A 239 -0.11 6.03 -18.87
N LEU A 240 0.21 6.37 -17.63
CA LEU A 240 0.94 5.49 -16.73
C LEU A 240 0.00 4.52 -16.01
N PRO A 241 0.28 3.20 -16.02
CA PRO A 241 -0.54 2.21 -15.30
C PRO A 241 -0.39 2.31 -13.78
N ARG A 242 0.73 2.84 -13.32
CA ARG A 242 1.03 3.12 -11.92
C ARG A 242 2.15 4.15 -11.82
N LEU A 243 2.29 4.77 -10.67
CA LEU A 243 3.43 5.62 -10.34
C LEU A 243 3.75 5.49 -8.86
N GLY A 244 4.96 5.03 -8.56
CA GLY A 244 5.40 4.78 -7.20
C GLY A 244 6.85 4.33 -7.14
N ILE A 245 7.20 3.71 -6.03
CA ILE A 245 8.51 3.09 -5.82
C ILE A 245 8.34 1.63 -5.43
N ALA A 246 9.32 0.80 -5.79
CA ALA A 246 9.35 -0.60 -5.41
C ALA A 246 10.67 -0.95 -4.70
N PHE A 247 10.56 -1.84 -3.73
CA PHE A 247 11.65 -2.49 -3.03
C PHE A 247 11.55 -3.99 -3.20
N CYS A 248 12.68 -4.66 -3.25
CA CYS A 248 12.78 -6.10 -3.13
C CYS A 248 13.33 -6.45 -1.75
N LEU A 249 12.58 -7.24 -0.98
CA LEU A 249 12.94 -7.63 0.38
C LEU A 249 13.38 -9.09 0.43
N SER A 250 14.11 -9.45 1.49
CA SER A 250 14.55 -10.83 1.73
C SER A 250 13.36 -11.79 1.73
N SER A 251 13.53 -12.95 1.10
CA SER A 251 12.54 -14.03 1.06
C SER A 251 12.25 -14.67 2.43
N ASP A 252 12.97 -14.27 3.47
CA ASP A 252 12.68 -14.66 4.85
C ASP A 252 11.36 -14.06 5.35
N TYR A 253 10.95 -12.92 4.80
CA TYR A 253 9.69 -12.26 5.16
C TYR A 253 8.52 -12.94 4.44
N ARG A 254 7.86 -13.87 5.12
CA ARG A 254 6.83 -14.75 4.54
C ARG A 254 5.41 -14.38 4.93
N THR A 255 5.21 -13.66 6.02
CA THR A 255 3.89 -13.22 6.47
C THR A 255 3.65 -11.77 6.08
N PHE A 256 2.51 -11.56 5.44
CA PHE A 256 2.03 -10.28 4.96
C PHE A 256 0.80 -9.86 5.76
N ILE A 257 0.89 -8.73 6.48
CA ILE A 257 -0.22 -8.14 7.24
C ILE A 257 -0.42 -6.72 6.74
N TRP A 258 -1.65 -6.38 6.36
CA TRP A 258 -1.93 -5.04 5.89
C TRP A 258 -3.26 -4.50 6.41
N GLN A 259 -3.29 -3.19 6.61
CA GLN A 259 -4.51 -2.41 6.80
C GLN A 259 -4.81 -1.68 5.50
N GLY A 260 -5.88 -2.08 4.84
CA GLY A 260 -6.28 -1.62 3.51
C GLY A 260 -7.40 -2.47 2.95
N ARG A 261 -7.66 -2.37 1.65
CA ARG A 261 -8.65 -3.23 1.00
C ARG A 261 -8.16 -4.67 0.88
N GLY A 262 -9.06 -5.63 1.07
CA GLY A 262 -8.76 -7.06 1.03
C GLY A 262 -9.97 -7.93 1.33
N PRO A 263 -9.74 -9.25 1.54
CA PRO A 263 -8.44 -9.96 1.52
C PRO A 263 -7.86 -10.20 0.12
N GLN A 264 -8.70 -10.28 -0.92
CA GLN A 264 -8.30 -10.52 -2.30
C GLN A 264 -7.57 -9.32 -2.91
N ASP A 265 -6.93 -9.55 -4.07
CA ASP A 265 -6.39 -8.46 -4.88
C ASP A 265 -7.53 -7.55 -5.39
N ASN A 266 -7.23 -6.29 -5.52
CA ASN A 266 -8.20 -5.28 -5.94
C ASN A 266 -7.48 -4.14 -6.66
N TYR A 267 -8.21 -3.49 -7.59
CA TYR A 267 -7.69 -2.46 -8.48
C TYR A 267 -8.69 -1.30 -8.53
N PRO A 268 -8.35 -0.12 -9.03
CA PRO A 268 -9.27 1.03 -9.09
C PRO A 268 -10.61 0.73 -9.73
N ASP A 269 -10.65 -0.16 -10.73
CA ASP A 269 -11.84 -0.58 -11.48
C ASP A 269 -12.55 -1.79 -10.89
N ARG A 270 -11.99 -2.46 -9.86
CA ARG A 270 -12.62 -3.61 -9.20
C ARG A 270 -12.25 -3.71 -7.72
N LYS A 271 -12.69 -2.77 -6.93
CA LYS A 271 -12.45 -2.71 -5.49
C LYS A 271 -13.70 -2.84 -4.61
N THR A 272 -14.90 -2.84 -5.22
CA THR A 272 -16.17 -2.91 -4.47
C THR A 272 -16.32 -4.18 -3.65
N SER A 273 -15.73 -5.31 -4.11
CA SER A 273 -15.76 -6.58 -3.38
C SER A 273 -14.76 -6.67 -2.22
N ALA A 274 -13.89 -5.66 -2.04
CA ALA A 274 -12.82 -5.67 -1.05
C ALA A 274 -13.05 -4.60 0.02
N ALA A 275 -13.37 -5.01 1.24
CA ALA A 275 -13.54 -4.11 2.37
C ALA A 275 -12.18 -3.61 2.90
N VAL A 276 -12.17 -2.40 3.45
CA VAL A 276 -11.02 -1.91 4.22
C VAL A 276 -11.01 -2.59 5.59
N GLY A 277 -9.93 -3.28 5.90
CA GLY A 277 -9.77 -4.06 7.11
C GLY A 277 -8.32 -4.28 7.50
N LEU A 278 -8.11 -5.09 8.53
CA LEU A 278 -6.78 -5.62 8.88
C LEU A 278 -6.74 -7.09 8.44
N TRP A 279 -5.91 -7.37 7.46
CA TRP A 279 -5.81 -8.66 6.80
C TRP A 279 -4.45 -9.28 7.06
N LYS A 280 -4.41 -10.62 7.03
CA LYS A 280 -3.18 -11.41 7.18
C LYS A 280 -3.21 -12.57 6.21
N GLY A 281 -2.09 -12.84 5.58
CA GLY A 281 -1.87 -14.00 4.72
C GLY A 281 -0.38 -14.29 4.56
N SER A 282 -0.02 -15.30 3.80
CA SER A 282 1.37 -15.47 3.37
C SER A 282 1.67 -14.54 2.19
N VAL A 283 2.95 -14.22 1.98
CA VAL A 283 3.39 -13.49 0.78
C VAL A 283 3.04 -14.29 -0.48
N ALA A 284 3.20 -15.61 -0.44
CA ALA A 284 2.89 -16.50 -1.56
C ALA A 284 1.40 -16.47 -1.94
N ASP A 285 0.50 -16.38 -0.97
CA ASP A 285 -0.96 -16.33 -1.21
C ASP A 285 -1.40 -15.01 -1.86
N GLN A 286 -0.53 -13.99 -1.91
CA GLN A 286 -0.86 -12.73 -2.57
C GLN A 286 -0.73 -12.80 -4.09
N TYR A 287 -0.11 -13.85 -4.61
CA TYR A 287 -0.05 -14.11 -6.04
C TYR A 287 -1.34 -14.78 -6.53
N VAL A 288 -2.02 -14.15 -7.48
CA VAL A 288 -3.25 -14.68 -8.07
C VAL A 288 -2.93 -15.32 -9.43
N HIS A 289 -3.24 -16.61 -9.56
CA HIS A 289 -3.06 -17.36 -10.80
C HIS A 289 -4.18 -17.03 -11.79
N TYR A 290 -3.98 -16.02 -12.62
CA TYR A 290 -4.88 -15.76 -13.74
C TYR A 290 -4.60 -16.74 -14.89
N PRO A 291 -5.63 -17.15 -15.67
CA PRO A 291 -5.44 -18.02 -16.84
C PRO A 291 -4.45 -17.48 -17.87
N ARG A 292 -4.39 -16.16 -18.00
CA ARG A 292 -3.37 -15.45 -18.79
C ARG A 292 -2.48 -14.65 -17.84
N PRO A 293 -1.14 -14.81 -17.93
CA PRO A 293 -0.21 -14.05 -17.09
C PRO A 293 -0.43 -12.54 -17.24
N GLN A 294 -0.65 -11.87 -16.11
CA GLN A 294 -0.89 -10.44 -16.01
C GLN A 294 -0.54 -9.94 -14.62
N ASP A 295 -0.63 -8.61 -14.39
CA ASP A 295 -0.45 -8.05 -13.06
C ASP A 295 -1.45 -8.64 -12.07
N SER A 296 -1.00 -8.91 -10.86
CA SER A 296 -1.81 -9.51 -9.81
C SER A 296 -1.37 -9.08 -8.41
N GLY A 297 -2.24 -9.31 -7.42
CA GLY A 297 -1.92 -9.09 -6.00
C GLY A 297 -1.99 -7.64 -5.53
N ASN A 298 -2.45 -6.69 -6.36
CA ASN A 298 -2.58 -5.30 -5.96
C ASN A 298 -3.53 -5.13 -4.75
N LYS A 299 -3.21 -4.19 -3.87
CA LYS A 299 -4.03 -3.80 -2.72
C LYS A 299 -4.22 -2.29 -2.74
N GLU A 300 -5.48 -1.87 -2.76
CA GLU A 300 -5.87 -0.46 -2.72
C GLU A 300 -6.01 0.05 -1.28
N GLU A 301 -5.92 1.35 -1.12
CA GLU A 301 -6.15 2.06 0.15
C GLU A 301 -5.31 1.50 1.32
N VAL A 302 -4.10 1.03 1.05
CA VAL A 302 -3.20 0.53 2.11
C VAL A 302 -2.71 1.69 2.96
N ARG A 303 -2.94 1.57 4.26
CA ARG A 303 -2.50 2.53 5.28
C ARG A 303 -1.25 2.05 6.01
N ARG A 304 -1.18 0.74 6.19
CA ARG A 304 -0.13 0.11 6.96
C ARG A 304 0.19 -1.26 6.38
N LEU A 305 1.47 -1.58 6.33
CA LEU A 305 1.98 -2.86 5.87
C LEU A 305 2.99 -3.38 6.90
N MET A 306 2.93 -4.65 7.21
CA MET A 306 3.91 -5.37 8.02
C MET A 306 4.29 -6.66 7.31
N LEU A 307 5.59 -6.89 7.19
CA LEU A 307 6.16 -8.15 6.73
C LEU A 307 6.95 -8.77 7.88
N THR A 308 6.73 -10.04 8.14
CA THR A 308 7.41 -10.76 9.22
C THR A 308 7.90 -12.13 8.74
N ASP A 309 8.86 -12.67 9.46
CA ASP A 309 9.45 -14.00 9.23
C ASP A 309 8.67 -15.13 9.94
N ARG A 310 7.55 -14.79 10.64
CA ARG A 310 6.72 -15.71 11.43
C ARG A 310 5.25 -15.60 11.06
#